data_daf0b362f4213d01c4f6a9ea9507a4aa
#
_entry.id   daf0b362f4213d01c4f6a9ea9507a4aa
#
_cell.length_a   1.000
_cell.length_b   1.000
_cell.length_c   1.000
_cell.angle_alpha   90.00
_cell.angle_beta   90.00
_cell.angle_gamma   90.00
#
_symmetry.space_group_name_H-M   'P 1'
#
loop_
_entity.id
_entity.type
_entity.pdbx_description
1 polymer ?
#
loop_
_entity_poly.entity_id
_entity_poly.type
_entity_poly.pdbx_seq_one_letter_code
_entity_poly.pdbx_strand_id
1 'polypeptide(L)'
;VATSEQLPEVLVGQGGKATSRAERATSVTGAATDAAAGLAVSGREADIHTFVIDTSVLLSDPRALLRFAEHEVVVPVVVITELEAKRHDPELGYFARNALRLLDDLRVKHGGLNQPLPIGNEGGTLMVELNHISTEVLPLGFRSGDNDSRILAVAKNLANEGRNVTVVSKDLPMRVKASAMGLTADEYRNELVKDSGWTGVAEVEADEQDIATLYGHEPVFIPAAAELPVNTGLVLLSNRGSALGRVGADKQVRLVKGDRDVFGLHGRSAEQRLAIDMLMDPGVGIVSIGGRAGTGKSALALCAGLEAVLERREHRKVIVFRPLFAVGGQELGYLPGSESEKMNPWAQAVFDTLGALVSQEVVEEVMDRGMLEVMPLTHIRGRSLHDAFVIVDEAQSLEKNVLLTVMSRMGQNSKIVLTHDVAQRDNLRVGRHDGIAAVVETLKGHPLFGHITLTRSERSPIAALVTELLEG
;
A
#
# COMPACT_ATOMS: atom_id res chain seq x y z
N VAL A 1 -19.14 -46.95 32.59
CA VAL A 1 -19.47 -46.34 33.87
C VAL A 1 -19.80 -44.89 33.60
N ALA A 2 -21.09 -44.69 33.68
CA ALA A 2 -21.85 -43.46 33.60
C ALA A 2 -21.53 -42.49 34.74
N THR A 3 -21.67 -41.21 34.48
CA THR A 3 -22.60 -40.33 35.21
C THR A 3 -22.61 -38.94 34.60
N SER A 4 -23.76 -38.61 34.19
CA SER A 4 -24.51 -37.38 33.99
C SER A 4 -24.70 -36.55 35.26
N GLU A 5 -24.73 -35.21 35.12
CA GLU A 5 -25.50 -34.26 35.97
C GLU A 5 -25.40 -32.90 35.25
N GLN A 6 -26.46 -32.43 34.65
CA GLN A 6 -27.68 -31.72 35.09
C GLN A 6 -27.43 -30.21 35.28
N LEU A 7 -28.02 -29.45 34.37
CA LEU A 7 -28.39 -28.02 34.43
C LEU A 7 -29.42 -27.76 35.54
N PRO A 8 -29.65 -26.54 35.96
CA PRO A 8 -31.01 -26.09 36.21
C PRO A 8 -31.48 -24.91 35.40
N GLU A 9 -32.72 -25.03 35.04
CA GLU A 9 -33.65 -24.14 34.39
C GLU A 9 -34.09 -22.93 35.26
N VAL A 10 -34.49 -21.87 34.54
CA VAL A 10 -35.74 -21.09 34.62
C VAL A 10 -35.92 -20.09 35.76
N LEU A 11 -36.20 -18.85 35.39
CA LEU A 11 -37.49 -18.23 35.75
C LEU A 11 -37.84 -17.02 34.88
N VAL A 12 -39.00 -17.14 34.25
CA VAL A 12 -39.75 -16.14 33.47
C VAL A 12 -40.57 -15.29 34.44
N GLY A 13 -40.70 -13.99 34.18
CA GLY A 13 -41.59 -13.06 34.87
C GLY A 13 -42.14 -11.99 33.94
N GLN A 14 -43.36 -12.18 33.52
CA GLN A 14 -44.29 -11.26 32.83
C GLN A 14 -44.45 -9.93 33.61
N GLY A 15 -44.58 -8.74 32.97
CA GLY A 15 -45.75 -8.29 32.23
C GLY A 15 -46.36 -7.07 32.96
N GLY A 16 -46.67 -6.00 32.25
CA GLY A 16 -47.37 -4.84 32.82
C GLY A 16 -47.62 -3.69 31.83
N LYS A 17 -48.82 -3.58 31.39
CA LYS A 17 -49.44 -2.78 30.36
C LYS A 17 -49.40 -1.26 30.54
N ALA A 18 -49.53 -0.63 29.37
CA ALA A 18 -49.85 0.75 28.98
C ALA A 18 -50.95 1.47 29.79
N THR A 19 -50.87 2.78 29.84
CA THR A 19 -52.05 3.66 29.62
C THR A 19 -51.65 5.05 29.10
N SER A 20 -52.35 5.46 28.09
CA SER A 20 -52.42 6.76 27.39
C SER A 20 -53.12 7.82 28.26
N ARG A 21 -52.80 9.09 28.08
CA ARG A 21 -53.81 10.17 27.98
C ARG A 21 -53.26 11.45 27.39
N ALA A 22 -53.97 11.93 26.38
CA ALA A 22 -53.81 13.19 25.69
C ALA A 22 -54.61 14.34 26.37
N GLU A 23 -54.46 15.54 25.81
CA GLU A 23 -55.27 16.77 25.93
C GLU A 23 -54.87 17.73 27.09
N ARG A 24 -54.66 19.05 26.88
CA ARG A 24 -55.41 20.05 26.15
C ARG A 24 -54.62 21.38 26.01
N ALA A 25 -54.84 22.02 24.90
CA ALA A 25 -54.40 23.38 24.60
C ALA A 25 -55.14 24.45 25.45
N THR A 26 -54.50 25.58 25.68
CA THR A 26 -55.15 26.89 25.67
C THR A 26 -54.15 28.03 25.34
N SER A 27 -54.54 28.84 24.39
CA SER A 27 -53.96 30.07 23.88
C SER A 27 -54.07 31.23 24.88
N VAL A 28 -53.10 32.17 24.89
CA VAL A 28 -53.36 33.61 25.03
C VAL A 28 -52.21 34.39 24.34
N THR A 29 -52.62 35.31 23.50
CA THR A 29 -51.92 36.37 22.77
C THR A 29 -51.30 37.45 23.68
N GLY A 30 -50.21 38.08 23.23
CA GLY A 30 -49.93 39.47 23.60
C GLY A 30 -48.49 39.93 23.51
N ALA A 31 -48.22 40.78 22.53
CA ALA A 31 -47.32 41.93 22.49
C ALA A 31 -45.80 41.77 22.25
N ALA A 32 -45.43 42.34 21.14
CA ALA A 32 -44.06 42.60 20.69
C ALA A 32 -43.33 43.60 21.58
N THR A 33 -42.00 43.37 21.74
CA THR A 33 -41.00 44.45 21.74
C THR A 33 -39.62 43.87 21.41
N ASP A 34 -38.90 44.60 20.58
CA ASP A 34 -37.53 44.40 20.11
C ASP A 34 -36.53 44.04 21.20
N ALA A 35 -35.71 42.98 20.91
CA ALA A 35 -34.32 42.91 21.34
C ALA A 35 -33.57 42.02 20.41
N ALA A 36 -32.63 42.55 19.69
CA ALA A 36 -31.63 41.81 18.92
C ALA A 36 -30.89 40.84 19.85
N ALA A 37 -31.26 39.56 19.78
CA ALA A 37 -30.56 38.51 20.47
C ALA A 37 -29.62 37.83 19.48
N GLY A 38 -28.35 37.96 19.71
CA GLY A 38 -27.31 37.23 19.00
C GLY A 38 -27.62 35.74 19.02
N LEU A 39 -27.65 35.15 17.83
CA LEU A 39 -27.56 33.71 17.62
C LEU A 39 -26.25 33.24 18.25
N ALA A 40 -26.32 32.72 19.45
CA ALA A 40 -25.28 31.90 20.02
C ALA A 40 -25.23 30.62 19.15
N VAL A 41 -24.34 30.62 18.18
CA VAL A 41 -23.83 29.40 17.57
C VAL A 41 -23.10 28.67 18.69
N SER A 42 -23.71 27.67 19.28
CA SER A 42 -23.03 26.67 20.08
C SER A 42 -22.17 25.84 19.13
N GLY A 43 -21.08 26.44 18.64
CA GLY A 43 -19.99 25.69 18.04
C GLY A 43 -19.41 24.82 19.16
N ARG A 44 -19.40 23.52 18.96
CA ARG A 44 -18.41 22.65 19.61
C ARG A 44 -17.07 23.31 19.30
N GLU A 45 -16.39 23.87 20.30
CA GLU A 45 -14.96 24.11 20.22
C GLU A 45 -14.38 22.73 19.94
N ALA A 46 -13.91 22.51 18.71
CA ALA A 46 -13.15 21.33 18.36
C ALA A 46 -11.98 21.31 19.36
N ASP A 47 -11.77 20.18 20.01
CA ASP A 47 -10.67 20.00 20.97
C ASP A 47 -9.37 20.01 20.15
N ILE A 48 -8.79 21.21 19.98
CA ILE A 48 -7.63 21.44 19.13
C ILE A 48 -6.40 20.85 19.82
N HIS A 49 -5.81 19.83 19.20
CA HIS A 49 -4.56 19.24 19.64
C HIS A 49 -3.37 19.96 19.02
N THR A 50 -2.28 20.04 19.76
CA THR A 50 -0.99 20.55 19.29
C THR A 50 -0.04 19.39 19.08
N PHE A 51 0.29 19.11 17.82
CA PHE A 51 1.20 18.04 17.44
C PHE A 51 2.63 18.56 17.27
N VAL A 52 3.54 18.12 18.13
CA VAL A 52 4.98 18.42 18.03
C VAL A 52 5.65 17.33 17.21
N ILE A 53 6.20 17.70 16.06
CA ILE A 53 6.71 16.77 15.06
C ILE A 53 8.20 16.53 15.23
N ASP A 54 8.58 15.27 15.34
CA ASP A 54 9.96 14.81 15.34
C ASP A 54 10.54 14.69 13.92
N THR A 55 11.85 14.80 13.79
CA THR A 55 12.59 14.70 12.52
C THR A 55 12.34 13.38 11.80
N SER A 56 12.24 12.28 12.52
CA SER A 56 11.97 10.94 11.96
C SER A 56 10.68 10.89 11.14
N VAL A 57 9.67 11.70 11.50
CA VAL A 57 8.41 11.79 10.76
C VAL A 57 8.64 12.41 9.38
N LEU A 58 9.35 13.54 9.31
CA LEU A 58 9.60 14.26 8.06
C LEU A 58 10.60 13.53 7.13
N LEU A 59 11.51 12.77 7.72
CA LEU A 59 12.42 11.90 6.98
C LEU A 59 11.72 10.65 6.41
N SER A 60 10.52 10.35 6.89
CA SER A 60 9.70 9.26 6.36
C SER A 60 8.61 9.77 5.41
N ASP A 61 7.93 10.86 5.77
CA ASP A 61 6.90 11.51 4.95
C ASP A 61 7.06 13.04 5.01
N PRO A 62 7.70 13.67 4.01
CA PRO A 62 7.83 15.12 3.95
C PRO A 62 6.50 15.87 3.96
N ARG A 63 5.40 15.21 3.55
CA ARG A 63 4.06 15.82 3.53
C ARG A 63 3.26 15.56 4.80
N ALA A 64 3.83 14.93 5.81
CA ALA A 64 3.18 14.70 7.09
C ALA A 64 2.61 15.99 7.69
N LEU A 65 3.29 17.12 7.49
CA LEU A 65 2.87 18.45 7.99
C LEU A 65 1.46 18.87 7.53
N LEU A 66 0.96 18.31 6.41
CA LEU A 66 -0.34 18.66 5.82
C LEU A 66 -1.47 17.70 6.21
N ARG A 67 -1.25 16.79 7.17
CA ARG A 67 -2.16 15.65 7.43
C ARG A 67 -2.79 15.66 8.83
N PHE A 68 -2.78 16.78 9.50
CA PHE A 68 -3.29 16.90 10.89
C PHE A 68 -4.64 17.62 10.97
N ALA A 69 -5.42 17.59 9.89
CA ALA A 69 -6.78 18.12 9.81
C ALA A 69 -6.89 19.55 10.38
N GLU A 70 -7.79 19.78 11.35
CA GLU A 70 -8.04 21.07 12.01
C GLU A 70 -7.03 21.42 13.12
N HIS A 71 -6.04 20.57 13.36
CA HIS A 71 -5.15 20.69 14.51
C HIS A 71 -3.91 21.58 14.25
N GLU A 72 -3.20 21.89 15.33
CA GLU A 72 -1.95 22.66 15.26
C GLU A 72 -0.75 21.74 15.07
N VAL A 73 0.10 22.06 14.10
CA VAL A 73 1.38 21.40 13.85
C VAL A 73 2.52 22.31 14.26
N VAL A 74 3.33 21.85 15.18
CA VAL A 74 4.51 22.58 15.68
C VAL A 74 5.77 21.84 15.24
N VAL A 75 6.63 22.52 14.52
CA VAL A 75 7.94 22.00 14.10
C VAL A 75 9.02 22.71 14.94
N PRO A 76 9.67 22.03 15.90
CA PRO A 76 10.79 22.60 16.64
C PRO A 76 11.93 23.01 15.69
N VAL A 77 12.59 24.14 15.94
CA VAL A 77 13.68 24.62 15.08
C VAL A 77 14.82 23.59 14.93
N VAL A 78 15.06 22.77 15.94
CA VAL A 78 16.07 21.71 15.90
C VAL A 78 15.78 20.68 14.82
N VAL A 79 14.52 20.42 14.49
CA VAL A 79 14.11 19.51 13.39
C VAL A 79 14.60 20.05 12.06
N ILE A 80 14.52 21.37 11.84
CA ILE A 80 15.04 21.99 10.61
C ILE A 80 16.56 21.81 10.52
N THR A 81 17.27 21.99 11.62
CA THR A 81 18.73 21.78 11.69
C THR A 81 19.11 20.34 11.37
N GLU A 82 18.35 19.38 11.88
CA GLU A 82 18.57 17.94 11.57
C GLU A 82 18.26 17.59 10.13
N LEU A 83 17.19 18.13 9.56
CA LEU A 83 16.86 17.96 8.14
C LEU A 83 17.99 18.55 7.25
N GLU A 84 18.55 19.71 7.63
CA GLU A 84 19.67 20.30 6.91
C GLU A 84 20.91 19.42 6.97
N ALA A 85 21.26 18.88 8.14
CA ALA A 85 22.38 17.96 8.29
C ALA A 85 22.21 16.68 7.44
N LYS A 86 20.96 16.20 7.25
CA LYS A 86 20.63 15.04 6.44
C LYS A 86 20.46 15.33 4.95
N ARG A 87 20.58 16.57 4.50
CA ARG A 87 20.32 17.00 3.11
C ARG A 87 21.16 16.30 2.05
N HIS A 88 22.38 15.88 2.41
CA HIS A 88 23.34 15.18 1.55
C HIS A 88 23.45 13.68 1.86
N ASP A 89 22.67 13.18 2.81
CA ASP A 89 22.61 11.75 3.12
C ASP A 89 22.15 10.95 1.89
N PRO A 90 22.81 9.85 1.52
CA PRO A 90 22.45 9.05 0.35
C PRO A 90 21.03 8.49 0.40
N GLU A 91 20.55 8.12 1.58
CA GLU A 91 19.23 7.48 1.79
C GLU A 91 18.15 8.51 2.16
N LEU A 92 18.45 9.37 3.12
CA LEU A 92 17.46 10.29 3.70
C LEU A 92 17.45 11.67 3.04
N GLY A 93 18.47 12.01 2.26
CA GLY A 93 18.62 13.33 1.67
C GLY A 93 17.48 13.74 0.73
N TYR A 94 16.84 12.80 0.06
CA TYR A 94 15.66 13.07 -0.75
C TYR A 94 14.51 13.60 0.11
N PHE A 95 14.20 12.93 1.20
CA PHE A 95 13.13 13.30 2.12
C PHE A 95 13.43 14.61 2.83
N ALA A 96 14.66 14.77 3.33
CA ALA A 96 15.13 16.01 3.97
C ALA A 96 14.97 17.23 3.04
N ARG A 97 15.42 17.13 1.78
CA ARG A 97 15.26 18.21 0.79
C ARG A 97 13.81 18.54 0.48
N ASN A 98 12.94 17.52 0.40
CA ASN A 98 11.52 17.74 0.12
C ASN A 98 10.79 18.37 1.31
N ALA A 99 11.10 17.97 2.54
CA ALA A 99 10.55 18.58 3.73
C ALA A 99 10.97 20.06 3.85
N LEU A 100 12.25 20.36 3.64
CA LEU A 100 12.76 21.74 3.65
C LEU A 100 12.14 22.59 2.52
N ARG A 101 11.95 22.02 1.33
CA ARG A 101 11.28 22.71 0.21
C ARG A 101 9.82 23.00 0.53
N LEU A 102 9.08 22.04 1.12
CA LEU A 102 7.70 22.25 1.53
C LEU A 102 7.60 23.40 2.54
N LEU A 103 8.48 23.44 3.55
CA LEU A 103 8.54 24.54 4.53
C LEU A 103 8.85 25.88 3.86
N ASP A 104 9.77 25.91 2.88
CA ASP A 104 10.09 27.13 2.13
C ASP A 104 8.93 27.61 1.27
N ASP A 105 8.23 26.69 0.58
CA ASP A 105 7.01 26.99 -0.21
C ASP A 105 5.92 27.60 0.68
N LEU A 106 5.71 27.03 1.87
CA LEU A 106 4.77 27.58 2.86
C LEU A 106 5.20 28.97 3.36
N ARG A 107 6.49 29.16 3.63
CA ARG A 107 7.06 30.47 4.02
C ARG A 107 6.82 31.52 2.92
N VAL A 108 7.10 31.18 1.67
CA VAL A 108 6.91 32.11 0.54
C VAL A 108 5.43 32.47 0.36
N LYS A 109 4.54 31.49 0.50
CA LYS A 109 3.11 31.68 0.32
C LYS A 109 2.47 32.53 1.42
N HIS A 110 2.90 32.39 2.69
CA HIS A 110 2.26 32.97 3.86
C HIS A 110 3.08 34.05 4.57
N GLY A 111 4.31 34.35 4.12
CA GLY A 111 5.13 35.46 4.62
C GLY A 111 6.00 35.17 5.83
N GLY A 112 5.91 33.99 6.45
CA GLY A 112 6.73 33.60 7.60
C GLY A 112 6.31 32.23 8.15
N LEU A 113 7.15 31.64 9.04
CA LEU A 113 6.87 30.36 9.71
C LEU A 113 6.82 30.49 11.23
N ASN A 114 7.08 31.67 11.77
CA ASN A 114 7.16 31.94 13.21
C ASN A 114 5.81 32.28 13.84
N GLN A 115 4.76 32.29 13.06
CA GLN A 115 3.38 32.45 13.49
C GLN A 115 2.55 31.31 12.90
N PRO A 116 1.46 30.88 13.54
CA PRO A 116 0.57 29.88 12.99
C PRO A 116 0.08 30.28 11.59
N LEU A 117 0.37 29.47 10.60
CA LEU A 117 -0.08 29.66 9.21
C LEU A 117 -1.05 28.53 8.82
N PRO A 118 -2.08 28.83 8.02
CA PRO A 118 -3.07 27.83 7.64
C PRO A 118 -2.46 26.76 6.72
N ILE A 119 -2.79 25.50 7.02
CA ILE A 119 -2.41 24.33 6.23
C ILE A 119 -3.64 23.49 5.91
N GLY A 120 -3.59 22.78 4.79
CA GLY A 120 -4.70 21.92 4.37
C GLY A 120 -5.99 22.67 4.05
N ASN A 121 -7.12 21.96 4.04
CA ASN A 121 -8.45 22.50 3.74
C ASN A 121 -9.39 22.46 4.96
N GLU A 122 -8.94 21.93 6.08
CA GLU A 122 -9.78 21.63 7.26
C GLU A 122 -9.52 22.60 8.45
N GLY A 123 -8.77 23.67 8.21
CA GLY A 123 -8.53 24.72 9.20
C GLY A 123 -7.30 24.52 10.11
N GLY A 124 -6.50 23.50 9.84
CA GLY A 124 -5.26 23.24 10.58
C GLY A 124 -4.23 24.35 10.40
N THR A 125 -3.31 24.44 11.36
CA THR A 125 -2.23 25.44 11.35
C THR A 125 -0.86 24.80 11.52
N LEU A 126 0.18 25.47 11.00
CA LEU A 126 1.58 25.06 11.17
C LEU A 126 2.39 26.25 11.64
N MET A 127 3.32 26.00 12.55
CA MET A 127 4.35 26.99 12.93
C MET A 127 5.70 26.32 13.20
N VAL A 128 6.77 27.06 12.98
CA VAL A 128 8.11 26.69 13.43
C VAL A 128 8.35 27.33 14.79
N GLU A 129 8.60 26.50 15.80
CA GLU A 129 8.79 26.98 17.18
C GLU A 129 10.26 27.30 17.46
N LEU A 130 10.48 28.55 17.87
CA LEU A 130 11.80 29.11 18.16
C LEU A 130 12.06 29.34 19.64
N ASN A 131 11.02 29.54 20.47
CA ASN A 131 11.12 30.13 21.78
C ASN A 131 10.98 29.14 22.96
N HIS A 132 10.24 28.06 22.81
CA HIS A 132 9.98 27.08 23.86
C HIS A 132 11.12 26.05 24.02
N ILE A 133 12.36 26.51 24.03
CA ILE A 133 13.58 25.68 24.00
C ILE A 133 14.20 25.41 25.37
N SER A 134 13.64 25.99 26.47
CA SER A 134 14.19 25.81 27.82
C SER A 134 14.13 24.34 28.25
N THR A 135 15.29 23.76 28.53
CA THR A 135 15.41 22.38 29.03
C THR A 135 15.22 22.27 30.54
N GLU A 136 14.99 23.39 31.26
CA GLU A 136 14.78 23.39 32.71
C GLU A 136 13.50 22.66 33.13
N VAL A 137 12.52 22.59 32.22
CA VAL A 137 11.27 21.84 32.41
C VAL A 137 11.46 20.32 32.34
N LEU A 138 12.60 19.86 31.84
CA LEU A 138 12.92 18.46 31.76
C LEU A 138 13.54 17.90 33.04
N PRO A 139 13.29 16.63 33.39
CA PRO A 139 14.02 15.94 34.44
C PRO A 139 15.53 15.98 34.20
N LEU A 140 16.33 16.02 35.30
CA LEU A 140 17.79 16.16 35.19
C LEU A 140 18.46 15.16 34.24
N GLY A 141 17.97 13.93 34.17
CA GLY A 141 18.49 12.90 33.27
C GLY A 141 18.22 13.14 31.77
N PHE A 142 17.37 14.11 31.45
CA PHE A 142 17.02 14.49 30.07
C PHE A 142 17.56 15.85 29.63
N ARG A 143 18.40 16.47 30.45
CA ARG A 143 18.98 17.80 30.16
C ARG A 143 20.31 17.72 29.40
N SER A 144 20.55 16.63 28.69
CA SER A 144 21.79 16.39 27.94
C SER A 144 22.04 17.36 26.79
N GLY A 145 21.02 18.12 26.38
CA GLY A 145 21.11 19.07 25.26
C GLY A 145 21.19 18.42 23.89
N ASP A 146 20.95 17.11 23.81
CA ASP A 146 20.76 16.42 22.54
C ASP A 146 19.49 16.89 21.82
N ASN A 147 19.35 16.57 20.57
CA ASN A 147 18.24 17.04 19.73
C ASN A 147 16.89 16.51 20.22
N ASP A 148 16.85 15.24 20.66
CA ASP A 148 15.65 14.65 21.27
C ASP A 148 15.18 15.44 22.46
N SER A 149 16.09 15.79 23.38
CA SER A 149 15.79 16.60 24.58
C SER A 149 15.27 17.98 24.22
N ARG A 150 15.75 18.57 23.12
CA ARG A 150 15.25 19.88 22.65
C ARG A 150 13.84 19.77 22.08
N ILE A 151 13.51 18.72 21.33
CA ILE A 151 12.14 18.48 20.85
C ILE A 151 11.20 18.25 22.04
N LEU A 152 11.62 17.43 23.00
CA LEU A 152 10.85 17.16 24.22
C LEU A 152 10.67 18.40 25.09
N ALA A 153 11.66 19.30 25.13
CA ALA A 153 11.56 20.57 25.83
C ALA A 153 10.46 21.46 25.21
N VAL A 154 10.42 21.57 23.89
CA VAL A 154 9.34 22.32 23.22
C VAL A 154 7.98 21.75 23.59
N ALA A 155 7.80 20.42 23.46
CA ALA A 155 6.54 19.77 23.80
C ALA A 155 6.13 20.00 25.28
N LYS A 156 7.09 19.90 26.21
CA LYS A 156 6.82 20.06 27.62
C LYS A 156 6.50 21.52 28.02
N ASN A 157 7.20 22.49 27.41
CA ASN A 157 6.90 23.89 27.61
C ASN A 157 5.49 24.25 27.13
N LEU A 158 5.11 23.79 25.90
CA LEU A 158 3.77 24.04 25.38
C LEU A 158 2.67 23.34 26.20
N ALA A 159 2.93 22.13 26.70
CA ALA A 159 2.00 21.46 27.63
C ALA A 159 1.84 22.20 28.96
N ASN A 160 2.91 22.80 29.51
CA ASN A 160 2.86 23.60 30.71
C ASN A 160 2.08 24.93 30.53
N GLU A 161 1.93 25.42 29.30
CA GLU A 161 1.04 26.53 28.93
C GLU A 161 -0.43 26.14 28.85
N GLY A 162 -0.75 24.87 29.08
CA GLY A 162 -2.13 24.35 29.04
C GLY A 162 -2.60 23.86 27.70
N ARG A 163 -1.70 23.70 26.70
CA ARG A 163 -2.05 23.10 25.43
C ARG A 163 -2.17 21.58 25.54
N ASN A 164 -3.06 20.98 24.74
CA ASN A 164 -3.17 19.53 24.62
C ASN A 164 -2.10 19.03 23.63
N VAL A 165 -0.92 18.67 24.15
CA VAL A 165 0.26 18.37 23.33
C VAL A 165 0.45 16.87 23.14
N THR A 166 0.69 16.47 21.89
CA THR A 166 1.10 15.11 21.51
C THR A 166 2.41 15.17 20.72
N VAL A 167 3.42 14.45 21.17
CA VAL A 167 4.67 14.26 20.44
C VAL A 167 4.46 13.19 19.38
N VAL A 168 4.71 13.50 18.11
CA VAL A 168 4.59 12.54 16.99
C VAL A 168 5.98 12.16 16.53
N SER A 169 6.33 10.89 16.68
CA SER A 169 7.64 10.36 16.30
C SER A 169 7.54 8.92 15.81
N LYS A 170 8.42 8.54 14.88
CA LYS A 170 8.63 7.15 14.47
C LYS A 170 9.66 6.44 15.35
N ASP A 171 10.47 7.22 16.07
CA ASP A 171 11.47 6.68 16.98
C ASP A 171 10.82 6.20 18.29
N LEU A 172 10.94 4.89 18.56
CA LEU A 172 10.40 4.30 19.79
C LEU A 172 11.06 4.89 21.05
N PRO A 173 12.39 5.05 21.17
CA PRO A 173 13.04 5.75 22.28
C PRO A 173 12.45 7.13 22.55
N MET A 174 12.20 7.93 21.51
CA MET A 174 11.60 9.27 21.65
C MET A 174 10.22 9.18 22.30
N ARG A 175 9.35 8.28 21.83
CA ARG A 175 8.00 8.09 22.38
C ARG A 175 8.02 7.61 23.83
N VAL A 176 8.94 6.70 24.15
CA VAL A 176 9.12 6.21 25.54
C VAL A 176 9.59 7.35 26.46
N LYS A 177 10.57 8.17 26.02
CA LYS A 177 11.04 9.35 26.75
C LYS A 177 9.89 10.35 26.99
N ALA A 178 9.10 10.67 25.95
CA ALA A 178 7.96 11.57 26.05
C ALA A 178 6.93 11.06 27.07
N SER A 179 6.56 9.79 26.97
CA SER A 179 5.61 9.15 27.89
C SER A 179 6.11 9.15 29.33
N ALA A 180 7.40 8.87 29.56
CA ALA A 180 8.02 8.93 30.90
C ALA A 180 7.97 10.33 31.56
N MET A 181 7.85 11.40 30.74
CA MET A 181 7.69 12.78 31.21
C MET A 181 6.22 13.23 31.32
N GLY A 182 5.27 12.31 31.15
CA GLY A 182 3.85 12.59 31.20
C GLY A 182 3.32 13.37 30.00
N LEU A 183 3.99 13.27 28.84
CA LEU A 183 3.49 13.76 27.57
C LEU A 183 2.78 12.63 26.81
N THR A 184 1.72 12.97 26.09
CA THR A 184 1.15 12.05 25.09
C THR A 184 2.14 11.90 23.94
N ALA A 185 2.32 10.68 23.47
CA ALA A 185 3.23 10.39 22.37
C ALA A 185 2.62 9.34 21.44
N ASP A 186 2.58 9.65 20.15
CA ASP A 186 2.00 8.79 19.10
C ASP A 186 3.01 8.45 18.02
N GLU A 187 2.83 7.26 17.44
CA GLU A 187 3.56 6.85 16.25
C GLU A 187 2.91 7.44 15.00
N TYR A 188 3.71 8.10 14.15
CA TYR A 188 3.24 8.50 12.84
C TYR A 188 3.02 7.28 11.95
N ARG A 189 1.78 6.99 11.61
CA ARG A 189 1.36 5.79 10.85
C ARG A 189 0.73 6.09 9.50
N ASN A 190 0.57 7.35 9.14
CA ASN A 190 -0.18 7.75 7.94
C ASN A 190 0.53 7.41 6.62
N GLU A 191 1.80 7.03 6.68
CA GLU A 191 2.54 6.46 5.54
C GLU A 191 2.30 4.97 5.35
N LEU A 192 1.78 4.29 6.38
CA LEU A 192 1.41 2.89 6.28
C LEU A 192 0.23 2.81 5.32
N VAL A 193 0.47 2.23 4.18
CA VAL A 193 -0.61 1.83 3.28
C VAL A 193 -1.48 0.87 4.06
N LYS A 194 -2.76 1.22 4.25
CA LYS A 194 -3.72 0.28 4.81
C LYS A 194 -3.87 -0.83 3.78
N ASP A 195 -3.21 -1.94 4.03
CA ASP A 195 -3.43 -3.17 3.26
C ASP A 195 -4.85 -3.67 3.60
N SER A 196 -5.73 -3.62 2.61
CA SER A 196 -7.10 -4.08 2.76
C SER A 196 -7.21 -5.62 2.75
N GLY A 197 -6.10 -6.32 2.52
CA GLY A 197 -6.09 -7.76 2.32
C GLY A 197 -6.77 -8.20 1.01
N TRP A 198 -6.96 -7.29 0.05
CA TRP A 198 -7.61 -7.60 -1.20
C TRP A 198 -6.75 -8.51 -2.07
N THR A 199 -7.25 -9.71 -2.32
CA THR A 199 -6.55 -10.75 -3.09
C THR A 199 -6.76 -10.64 -4.61
N GLY A 200 -7.67 -9.76 -5.05
CA GLY A 200 -8.06 -9.65 -6.46
C GLY A 200 -9.04 -10.74 -6.91
N VAL A 201 -9.44 -11.65 -6.02
CA VAL A 201 -10.42 -12.72 -6.29
C VAL A 201 -11.56 -12.66 -5.29
N ALA A 202 -12.78 -12.92 -5.75
CA ALA A 202 -13.96 -13.06 -4.93
C ALA A 202 -14.80 -14.26 -5.35
N GLU A 203 -15.43 -14.92 -4.38
CA GLU A 203 -16.48 -15.91 -4.64
C GLU A 203 -17.82 -15.21 -4.61
N VAL A 204 -18.67 -15.46 -5.61
CA VAL A 204 -19.97 -14.83 -5.77
C VAL A 204 -20.99 -15.89 -6.16
N GLU A 205 -22.12 -15.94 -5.46
CA GLU A 205 -23.28 -16.74 -5.87
C GLU A 205 -23.90 -16.13 -7.12
N ALA A 206 -24.22 -16.95 -8.11
CA ALA A 206 -24.81 -16.55 -9.36
C ALA A 206 -25.95 -17.51 -9.75
N ASP A 207 -26.93 -17.01 -10.46
CA ASP A 207 -28.02 -17.82 -10.96
C ASP A 207 -27.53 -18.75 -12.09
N GLU A 208 -28.19 -19.93 -12.21
CA GLU A 208 -27.85 -20.88 -13.26
C GLU A 208 -27.95 -20.27 -14.67
N GLN A 209 -28.90 -19.36 -14.85
CA GLN A 209 -29.10 -18.66 -16.12
C GLN A 209 -27.97 -17.69 -16.44
N ASP A 210 -27.44 -17.01 -15.43
CA ASP A 210 -26.30 -16.11 -15.57
C ASP A 210 -25.07 -16.90 -16.00
N ILE A 211 -24.82 -18.05 -15.36
CA ILE A 211 -23.71 -18.93 -15.72
C ILE A 211 -23.88 -19.48 -17.16
N ALA A 212 -25.10 -19.88 -17.54
CA ALA A 212 -25.39 -20.33 -18.90
C ALA A 212 -25.15 -19.22 -19.94
N THR A 213 -25.56 -18.00 -19.65
CA THR A 213 -25.35 -16.82 -20.49
C THR A 213 -23.86 -16.50 -20.65
N LEU A 214 -23.08 -16.57 -19.56
CA LEU A 214 -21.62 -16.42 -19.62
C LEU A 214 -20.95 -17.47 -20.52
N TYR A 215 -21.36 -18.74 -20.41
CA TYR A 215 -20.85 -19.77 -21.33
C TYR A 215 -21.28 -19.57 -22.78
N GLY A 216 -22.34 -18.81 -23.01
CA GLY A 216 -22.72 -18.27 -24.32
C GLY A 216 -21.85 -17.10 -24.80
N HIS A 217 -20.85 -16.71 -24.02
CA HIS A 217 -19.95 -15.56 -24.25
C HIS A 217 -20.64 -14.19 -24.20
N GLU A 218 -21.80 -14.09 -23.58
CA GLU A 218 -22.48 -12.82 -23.36
C GLU A 218 -22.13 -12.29 -21.96
N PRO A 219 -21.82 -10.97 -21.82
CA PRO A 219 -21.60 -10.36 -20.50
C PRO A 219 -22.90 -10.36 -19.68
N VAL A 220 -22.75 -10.54 -18.36
CA VAL A 220 -23.91 -10.58 -17.45
C VAL A 220 -23.73 -9.55 -16.34
N PHE A 221 -24.82 -8.89 -15.95
CA PHE A 221 -24.82 -8.02 -14.79
C PHE A 221 -25.21 -8.80 -13.54
N ILE A 222 -24.28 -8.97 -12.61
CA ILE A 222 -24.49 -9.62 -11.31
C ILE A 222 -24.35 -8.54 -10.23
N PRO A 223 -25.43 -8.17 -9.49
CA PRO A 223 -25.40 -7.06 -8.53
C PRO A 223 -24.26 -7.16 -7.51
N ALA A 224 -24.03 -8.32 -6.92
CA ALA A 224 -22.94 -8.53 -5.95
C ALA A 224 -21.55 -8.33 -6.57
N ALA A 225 -21.36 -8.68 -7.84
CA ALA A 225 -20.10 -8.47 -8.54
C ALA A 225 -19.89 -7.00 -8.96
N ALA A 226 -20.97 -6.26 -9.21
CA ALA A 226 -20.90 -4.86 -9.61
C ALA A 226 -20.33 -3.95 -8.50
N GLU A 227 -20.47 -4.32 -7.22
CA GLU A 227 -19.89 -3.61 -6.08
C GLU A 227 -18.37 -3.81 -5.96
N LEU A 228 -17.82 -4.85 -6.59
CA LEU A 228 -16.40 -5.18 -6.51
C LEU A 228 -15.57 -4.26 -7.43
N PRO A 229 -14.27 -4.09 -7.13
CA PRO A 229 -13.34 -3.35 -7.99
C PRO A 229 -13.29 -3.91 -9.42
N VAL A 230 -13.10 -3.03 -10.40
CA VAL A 230 -12.85 -3.45 -11.80
C VAL A 230 -11.64 -4.38 -11.84
N ASN A 231 -11.68 -5.35 -12.75
CA ASN A 231 -10.71 -6.44 -12.90
C ASN A 231 -10.63 -7.42 -11.70
N THR A 232 -11.57 -7.39 -10.74
CA THR A 232 -11.69 -8.48 -9.77
C THR A 232 -12.05 -9.78 -10.51
N GLY A 233 -11.25 -10.82 -10.27
CA GLY A 233 -11.53 -12.18 -10.72
C GLY A 233 -12.64 -12.80 -9.87
N LEU A 234 -13.54 -13.56 -10.48
CA LEU A 234 -14.69 -14.16 -9.84
C LEU A 234 -14.68 -15.66 -9.97
N VAL A 235 -14.94 -16.34 -8.88
CA VAL A 235 -15.40 -17.72 -8.84
C VAL A 235 -16.91 -17.68 -8.63
N LEU A 236 -17.65 -17.88 -9.72
CA LEU A 236 -19.11 -17.88 -9.70
C LEU A 236 -19.63 -19.27 -9.35
N LEU A 237 -20.47 -19.34 -8.34
CA LEU A 237 -21.02 -20.58 -7.83
C LEU A 237 -22.53 -20.61 -8.00
N SER A 238 -23.06 -21.72 -8.52
CA SER A 238 -24.51 -22.02 -8.51
C SER A 238 -24.78 -23.44 -8.04
N ASN A 239 -26.02 -23.80 -7.86
CA ASN A 239 -26.43 -25.14 -7.42
C ASN A 239 -26.04 -26.26 -8.43
N ARG A 240 -25.80 -25.93 -9.69
CA ARG A 240 -25.52 -26.91 -10.77
C ARG A 240 -24.16 -26.74 -11.45
N GLY A 241 -23.40 -25.73 -11.08
CA GLY A 241 -22.12 -25.52 -11.72
C GLY A 241 -21.40 -24.29 -11.25
N SER A 242 -20.22 -24.07 -11.80
CA SER A 242 -19.40 -22.89 -11.52
C SER A 242 -18.83 -22.33 -12.81
N ALA A 243 -18.48 -21.04 -12.79
CA ALA A 243 -17.78 -20.38 -13.87
C ALA A 243 -16.69 -19.46 -13.30
N LEU A 244 -15.66 -19.19 -14.11
CA LEU A 244 -14.71 -18.12 -13.84
C LEU A 244 -15.15 -16.87 -14.60
N GLY A 245 -15.16 -15.74 -13.91
CA GLY A 245 -15.51 -14.46 -14.52
C GLY A 245 -14.56 -13.36 -14.10
N ARG A 246 -14.67 -12.21 -14.73
CA ARG A 246 -13.96 -10.99 -14.37
C ARG A 246 -14.88 -9.78 -14.49
N VAL A 247 -14.80 -8.88 -13.50
CA VAL A 247 -15.56 -7.62 -13.50
C VAL A 247 -14.98 -6.65 -14.52
N GLY A 248 -15.77 -6.26 -15.50
CA GLY A 248 -15.41 -5.26 -16.52
C GLY A 248 -15.49 -3.82 -16.00
N ALA A 249 -14.99 -2.88 -16.80
CA ALA A 249 -15.10 -1.44 -16.50
C ALA A 249 -16.56 -0.95 -16.51
N ASP A 250 -17.42 -1.61 -17.25
CA ASP A 250 -18.88 -1.39 -17.31
C ASP A 250 -19.65 -2.11 -16.19
N LYS A 251 -18.95 -2.70 -15.24
CA LYS A 251 -19.49 -3.48 -14.13
C LYS A 251 -20.24 -4.76 -14.54
N GLN A 252 -20.13 -5.16 -15.80
CA GLN A 252 -20.60 -6.47 -16.23
C GLN A 252 -19.51 -7.53 -16.00
N VAL A 253 -19.94 -8.76 -15.77
CA VAL A 253 -19.07 -9.92 -15.64
C VAL A 253 -18.88 -10.55 -17.01
N ARG A 254 -17.63 -10.87 -17.36
CA ARG A 254 -17.25 -11.58 -18.57
C ARG A 254 -16.63 -12.91 -18.22
N LEU A 255 -16.93 -13.92 -19.04
CA LEU A 255 -16.37 -15.26 -18.87
C LEU A 255 -14.84 -15.26 -19.02
N VAL A 256 -14.15 -15.87 -18.07
CA VAL A 256 -12.73 -16.21 -18.18
C VAL A 256 -12.58 -17.64 -18.66
N LYS A 257 -11.93 -17.82 -19.81
CA LYS A 257 -11.68 -19.15 -20.38
C LYS A 257 -10.67 -19.91 -19.52
N GLY A 258 -11.11 -21.05 -18.97
CA GLY A 258 -10.30 -21.84 -18.06
C GLY A 258 -9.21 -22.70 -18.71
N ASP A 259 -9.29 -22.90 -20.01
CA ASP A 259 -8.44 -23.79 -20.82
C ASP A 259 -7.39 -23.05 -21.66
N ARG A 260 -7.18 -21.74 -21.42
CA ARG A 260 -6.21 -20.97 -22.18
C ARG A 260 -4.79 -21.47 -21.91
N ASP A 261 -4.12 -21.86 -22.99
CA ASP A 261 -2.69 -22.10 -23.04
C ASP A 261 -1.95 -20.77 -23.24
N VAL A 262 -0.83 -20.59 -22.55
CA VAL A 262 0.04 -19.44 -22.68
C VAL A 262 1.47 -19.96 -22.78
N PHE A 263 1.98 -20.02 -23.98
CA PHE A 263 3.31 -20.53 -24.31
C PHE A 263 3.59 -21.90 -23.66
N GLY A 264 2.64 -22.83 -23.79
CA GLY A 264 2.71 -24.17 -23.21
C GLY A 264 2.34 -24.29 -21.74
N LEU A 265 2.01 -23.18 -21.08
CA LEU A 265 1.61 -23.18 -19.68
C LEU A 265 0.08 -23.07 -19.54
N HIS A 266 -0.50 -23.99 -18.77
CA HIS A 266 -1.92 -23.96 -18.39
C HIS A 266 -2.11 -23.56 -16.92
N GLY A 267 -3.12 -22.75 -16.63
CA GLY A 267 -3.50 -22.44 -15.26
C GLY A 267 -4.09 -23.65 -14.54
N ARG A 268 -3.47 -24.09 -13.45
CA ARG A 268 -3.90 -25.24 -12.63
C ARG A 268 -4.94 -24.86 -11.57
N SER A 269 -4.90 -23.63 -11.09
CA SER A 269 -5.88 -23.10 -10.12
C SER A 269 -6.76 -22.01 -10.73
N ALA A 270 -7.85 -21.67 -10.08
CA ALA A 270 -8.74 -20.57 -10.50
C ALA A 270 -7.95 -19.25 -10.60
N GLU A 271 -7.14 -18.95 -9.57
CA GLU A 271 -6.32 -17.74 -9.50
C GLU A 271 -5.31 -17.67 -10.65
N GLN A 272 -4.65 -18.78 -11.00
CA GLN A 272 -3.73 -18.83 -12.13
C GLN A 272 -4.44 -18.58 -13.47
N ARG A 273 -5.64 -19.14 -13.66
CA ARG A 273 -6.45 -18.92 -14.88
C ARG A 273 -6.92 -17.46 -14.99
N LEU A 274 -7.32 -16.86 -13.87
CA LEU A 274 -7.67 -15.44 -13.78
C LEU A 274 -6.46 -14.54 -14.04
N ALA A 275 -5.27 -14.90 -13.52
CA ALA A 275 -4.03 -14.20 -13.79
C ALA A 275 -3.66 -14.24 -15.29
N ILE A 276 -3.76 -15.42 -15.93
CA ILE A 276 -3.54 -15.60 -17.38
C ILE A 276 -4.49 -14.70 -18.17
N ASP A 277 -5.77 -14.63 -17.81
CA ASP A 277 -6.73 -13.77 -18.49
C ASP A 277 -6.32 -12.29 -18.46
N MET A 278 -5.89 -11.78 -17.29
CA MET A 278 -5.41 -10.39 -17.15
C MET A 278 -4.08 -10.15 -17.87
N LEU A 279 -3.15 -11.11 -17.82
CA LEU A 279 -1.86 -11.01 -18.49
C LEU A 279 -2.03 -10.90 -20.00
N MET A 280 -3.02 -11.62 -20.56
CA MET A 280 -3.29 -11.70 -21.98
C MET A 280 -4.31 -10.67 -22.49
N ASP A 281 -4.86 -9.84 -21.60
CA ASP A 281 -5.78 -8.75 -21.97
C ASP A 281 -4.99 -7.47 -22.28
N PRO A 282 -4.97 -6.97 -23.54
CA PRO A 282 -4.26 -5.73 -23.86
C PRO A 282 -4.85 -4.49 -23.19
N GLY A 283 -6.10 -4.55 -22.72
CA GLY A 283 -6.73 -3.47 -21.96
C GLY A 283 -6.20 -3.32 -20.53
N VAL A 284 -5.53 -4.35 -19.98
CA VAL A 284 -4.93 -4.31 -18.63
C VAL A 284 -3.43 -4.05 -18.77
N GLY A 285 -3.02 -2.80 -18.61
CA GLY A 285 -1.63 -2.37 -18.79
C GLY A 285 -0.70 -2.69 -17.61
N ILE A 286 -1.25 -2.86 -16.41
CA ILE A 286 -0.50 -3.12 -15.17
C ILE A 286 -1.12 -4.34 -14.49
N VAL A 287 -0.34 -5.41 -14.34
CA VAL A 287 -0.78 -6.63 -13.66
C VAL A 287 0.11 -6.89 -12.45
N SER A 288 -0.49 -7.04 -11.28
CA SER A 288 0.19 -7.42 -10.03
C SER A 288 -0.14 -8.86 -9.68
N ILE A 289 0.88 -9.71 -9.51
CA ILE A 289 0.73 -11.12 -9.15
C ILE A 289 1.42 -11.36 -7.83
N GLY A 290 0.64 -11.46 -6.77
CA GLY A 290 1.09 -11.81 -5.42
C GLY A 290 1.05 -13.31 -5.18
N GLY A 291 1.72 -13.75 -4.11
CA GLY A 291 1.64 -15.13 -3.63
C GLY A 291 2.97 -15.64 -3.10
N ARG A 292 2.92 -16.71 -2.30
CA ARG A 292 4.12 -17.34 -1.74
C ARG A 292 5.04 -17.91 -2.82
N ALA A 293 6.30 -18.14 -2.46
CA ALA A 293 7.25 -18.77 -3.34
C ALA A 293 6.72 -20.15 -3.85
N GLY A 294 6.93 -20.43 -5.14
CA GLY A 294 6.47 -21.69 -5.77
C GLY A 294 5.00 -21.72 -6.19
N THR A 295 4.28 -20.60 -6.17
CA THR A 295 2.90 -20.50 -6.68
C THR A 295 2.83 -20.28 -8.20
N GLY A 296 3.97 -20.12 -8.88
CA GLY A 296 4.05 -19.97 -10.33
C GLY A 296 4.04 -18.54 -10.87
N LYS A 297 4.19 -17.51 -10.01
CA LYS A 297 4.16 -16.07 -10.40
C LYS A 297 5.07 -15.74 -11.57
N SER A 298 6.38 -16.01 -11.41
CA SER A 298 7.41 -15.68 -12.42
C SER A 298 7.23 -16.52 -13.69
N ALA A 299 6.82 -17.79 -13.55
CA ALA A 299 6.51 -18.65 -14.69
C ALA A 299 5.35 -18.11 -15.52
N LEU A 300 4.23 -17.72 -14.88
CA LEU A 300 3.08 -17.12 -15.54
C LEU A 300 3.46 -15.82 -16.27
N ALA A 301 4.21 -14.93 -15.61
CA ALA A 301 4.65 -13.67 -16.17
C ALA A 301 5.56 -13.88 -17.40
N LEU A 302 6.53 -14.79 -17.29
CA LEU A 302 7.48 -15.09 -18.38
C LEU A 302 6.77 -15.73 -19.58
N CYS A 303 5.93 -16.76 -19.36
CA CYS A 303 5.17 -17.39 -20.45
C CYS A 303 4.24 -16.40 -21.15
N ALA A 304 3.54 -15.54 -20.38
CA ALA A 304 2.69 -14.51 -20.95
C ALA A 304 3.50 -13.49 -21.77
N GLY A 305 4.69 -13.11 -21.32
CA GLY A 305 5.58 -12.23 -22.05
C GLY A 305 6.09 -12.83 -23.34
N LEU A 306 6.49 -14.11 -23.33
CA LEU A 306 6.92 -14.83 -24.52
C LEU A 306 5.77 -15.02 -25.51
N GLU A 307 4.59 -15.39 -25.05
CA GLU A 307 3.37 -15.47 -25.86
C GLU A 307 3.06 -14.13 -26.55
N ALA A 308 3.11 -13.02 -25.80
CA ALA A 308 2.84 -11.69 -26.30
C ALA A 308 3.87 -11.23 -27.37
N VAL A 309 5.13 -11.67 -27.25
CA VAL A 309 6.22 -11.28 -28.18
C VAL A 309 6.31 -12.22 -29.37
N LEU A 310 6.33 -13.53 -29.16
CA LEU A 310 6.63 -14.52 -30.20
C LEU A 310 5.38 -14.90 -31.01
N GLU A 311 4.28 -15.21 -30.32
CA GLU A 311 3.07 -15.72 -30.98
C GLU A 311 2.14 -14.59 -31.41
N ARG A 312 1.85 -13.64 -30.49
CA ARG A 312 0.88 -12.57 -30.76
C ARG A 312 1.50 -11.33 -31.40
N ARG A 313 2.82 -11.11 -31.24
CA ARG A 313 3.54 -9.95 -31.75
C ARG A 313 2.95 -8.62 -31.29
N GLU A 314 2.40 -8.62 -30.08
CA GLU A 314 1.84 -7.43 -29.44
C GLU A 314 2.94 -6.51 -28.90
N HIS A 315 4.08 -7.09 -28.52
CA HIS A 315 5.27 -6.38 -28.05
C HIS A 315 6.51 -6.86 -28.80
N ARG A 316 7.57 -6.04 -28.80
CA ARG A 316 8.84 -6.37 -29.49
C ARG A 316 9.76 -7.25 -28.65
N LYS A 317 9.69 -7.07 -27.30
CA LYS A 317 10.57 -7.79 -26.39
C LYS A 317 9.99 -7.92 -24.99
N VAL A 318 10.47 -8.93 -24.27
CA VAL A 318 10.30 -9.10 -22.84
C VAL A 318 11.50 -8.47 -22.13
N ILE A 319 11.26 -7.64 -21.11
CA ILE A 319 12.32 -7.07 -20.26
C ILE A 319 12.04 -7.49 -18.84
N VAL A 320 12.99 -8.20 -18.22
CA VAL A 320 12.90 -8.62 -16.81
C VAL A 320 13.80 -7.74 -15.97
N PHE A 321 13.22 -7.01 -15.06
CA PHE A 321 13.93 -6.30 -14.00
C PHE A 321 13.88 -7.11 -12.71
N ARG A 322 15.03 -7.34 -12.13
CA ARG A 322 15.13 -7.98 -10.81
C ARG A 322 15.93 -7.09 -9.85
N PRO A 323 15.44 -6.86 -8.61
CA PRO A 323 16.20 -6.16 -7.60
C PRO A 323 17.48 -6.92 -7.24
N LEU A 324 18.58 -6.19 -7.09
CA LEU A 324 19.86 -6.76 -6.72
C LEU A 324 20.04 -6.63 -5.20
N PHE A 325 19.40 -7.50 -4.44
CA PHE A 325 19.65 -7.63 -3.02
C PHE A 325 20.37 -8.96 -2.77
N ALA A 326 21.55 -8.89 -2.17
CA ALA A 326 22.25 -10.09 -1.75
C ALA A 326 21.62 -10.62 -0.46
N VAL A 327 21.44 -11.94 -0.38
CA VAL A 327 21.03 -12.62 0.85
C VAL A 327 22.03 -12.26 1.96
N GLY A 328 21.55 -11.71 3.07
CA GLY A 328 22.41 -11.31 4.20
C GLY A 328 22.95 -9.86 4.15
N GLY A 329 22.45 -8.99 3.27
CA GLY A 329 22.71 -7.53 3.32
C GLY A 329 24.06 -7.08 2.76
N GLN A 330 24.78 -7.93 2.02
CA GLN A 330 26.02 -7.56 1.35
C GLN A 330 25.74 -6.76 0.07
N GLU A 331 26.44 -5.65 -0.12
CA GLU A 331 26.34 -4.86 -1.35
C GLU A 331 27.07 -5.54 -2.53
N LEU A 332 26.52 -5.41 -3.74
CA LEU A 332 27.10 -5.96 -4.97
C LEU A 332 28.54 -5.51 -5.23
N GLY A 333 28.94 -4.37 -4.65
CA GLY A 333 30.30 -3.82 -4.75
C GLY A 333 31.41 -4.75 -4.27
N TYR A 334 31.08 -5.71 -3.39
CA TYR A 334 32.04 -6.67 -2.83
C TYR A 334 32.26 -7.92 -3.70
N LEU A 335 31.48 -8.13 -4.75
CA LEU A 335 31.69 -9.26 -5.66
C LEU A 335 32.78 -8.93 -6.68
N PRO A 336 33.80 -9.80 -6.86
CA PRO A 336 34.80 -9.62 -7.90
C PRO A 336 34.19 -9.87 -9.28
N GLY A 337 34.64 -9.13 -10.30
CA GLY A 337 34.23 -9.31 -11.70
C GLY A 337 33.61 -8.08 -12.34
N SER A 338 33.39 -8.16 -13.65
CA SER A 338 32.70 -7.15 -14.44
C SER A 338 31.21 -7.06 -14.06
N GLU A 339 30.53 -5.99 -14.43
CA GLU A 339 29.09 -5.78 -14.13
C GLU A 339 28.22 -6.89 -14.73
N SER A 340 28.57 -7.39 -15.92
CA SER A 340 27.92 -8.53 -16.57
C SER A 340 28.15 -9.87 -15.83
N GLU A 341 29.36 -10.08 -15.30
CA GLU A 341 29.66 -11.29 -14.50
C GLU A 341 28.94 -11.29 -13.14
N LYS A 342 28.79 -10.11 -12.54
CA LYS A 342 28.03 -9.91 -11.30
C LYS A 342 26.53 -10.14 -11.50
N MET A 343 26.01 -9.91 -12.71
CA MET A 343 24.60 -10.11 -13.06
C MET A 343 24.25 -11.58 -13.33
N ASN A 344 25.22 -12.43 -13.66
CA ASN A 344 25.00 -13.81 -14.05
C ASN A 344 24.13 -14.63 -13.08
N PRO A 345 24.33 -14.56 -11.76
CA PRO A 345 23.50 -15.33 -10.82
C PRO A 345 22.00 -14.95 -10.83
N TRP A 346 21.68 -13.67 -11.04
CA TRP A 346 20.27 -13.20 -11.09
C TRP A 346 19.60 -13.50 -12.42
N ALA A 347 20.33 -13.36 -13.52
CA ALA A 347 19.88 -13.78 -14.84
C ALA A 347 19.65 -15.29 -14.88
N GLN A 348 20.52 -16.06 -14.21
CA GLN A 348 20.42 -17.51 -14.15
C GLN A 348 19.08 -17.97 -13.57
N ALA A 349 18.56 -17.33 -12.52
CA ALA A 349 17.26 -17.68 -11.95
C ALA A 349 16.09 -17.50 -12.94
N VAL A 350 16.18 -16.52 -13.84
CA VAL A 350 15.20 -16.33 -14.92
C VAL A 350 15.36 -17.45 -15.96
N PHE A 351 16.61 -17.76 -16.32
CA PHE A 351 16.89 -18.84 -17.30
C PHE A 351 16.55 -20.22 -16.76
N ASP A 352 16.76 -20.48 -15.49
CA ASP A 352 16.35 -21.74 -14.85
C ASP A 352 14.82 -21.89 -14.87
N THR A 353 14.11 -20.79 -14.62
CA THR A 353 12.64 -20.79 -14.73
C THR A 353 12.20 -21.06 -16.18
N LEU A 354 12.83 -20.41 -17.16
CA LEU A 354 12.53 -20.62 -18.58
C LEU A 354 12.90 -22.03 -19.04
N GLY A 355 14.07 -22.55 -18.66
CA GLY A 355 14.51 -23.90 -19.03
C GLY A 355 13.63 -25.01 -18.45
N ALA A 356 12.89 -24.73 -17.35
CA ALA A 356 11.87 -25.64 -16.85
C ALA A 356 10.55 -25.62 -17.64
N LEU A 357 10.32 -24.60 -18.48
CA LEU A 357 9.07 -24.35 -19.20
C LEU A 357 9.19 -24.60 -20.70
N VAL A 358 10.34 -24.29 -21.27
CA VAL A 358 10.60 -24.35 -22.72
C VAL A 358 11.94 -25.04 -23.00
N SER A 359 12.14 -25.50 -24.24
CA SER A 359 13.42 -26.11 -24.61
C SER A 359 14.55 -25.10 -24.65
N GLN A 360 15.77 -25.56 -24.46
CA GLN A 360 16.95 -24.71 -24.44
C GLN A 360 17.15 -23.97 -25.77
N GLU A 361 16.82 -24.63 -26.91
CA GLU A 361 16.90 -23.99 -28.23
C GLU A 361 16.01 -22.74 -28.31
N VAL A 362 14.80 -22.78 -27.73
CA VAL A 362 13.89 -21.62 -27.69
C VAL A 362 14.47 -20.51 -26.84
N VAL A 363 15.07 -20.82 -25.69
CA VAL A 363 15.72 -19.82 -24.82
C VAL A 363 16.87 -19.13 -25.55
N GLU A 364 17.74 -19.92 -26.23
CA GLU A 364 18.87 -19.42 -27.01
C GLU A 364 18.39 -18.53 -28.17
N GLU A 365 17.38 -18.96 -28.92
CA GLU A 365 16.80 -18.19 -30.03
C GLU A 365 16.24 -16.84 -29.60
N VAL A 366 15.51 -16.81 -28.48
CA VAL A 366 14.91 -15.59 -27.93
C VAL A 366 15.99 -14.62 -27.47
N MET A 367 17.09 -15.13 -26.89
CA MET A 367 18.24 -14.33 -26.45
C MET A 367 19.04 -13.77 -27.64
N ASP A 368 19.35 -14.61 -28.63
CA ASP A 368 20.12 -14.22 -29.83
C ASP A 368 19.38 -13.16 -30.65
N ARG A 369 18.07 -13.21 -30.67
CA ARG A 369 17.21 -12.19 -31.32
C ARG A 369 17.02 -10.93 -30.50
N GLY A 370 17.52 -10.89 -29.26
CA GLY A 370 17.33 -9.74 -28.34
C GLY A 370 15.87 -9.53 -27.93
N MET A 371 15.06 -10.60 -27.98
CA MET A 371 13.65 -10.55 -27.60
C MET A 371 13.42 -10.73 -26.10
N LEU A 372 14.44 -11.17 -25.36
CA LEU A 372 14.46 -11.23 -23.91
C LEU A 372 15.70 -10.50 -23.38
N GLU A 373 15.47 -9.51 -22.52
CA GLU A 373 16.52 -8.78 -21.81
C GLU A 373 16.32 -8.96 -20.31
N VAL A 374 17.37 -9.37 -19.60
CA VAL A 374 17.37 -9.41 -18.12
C VAL A 374 18.32 -8.32 -17.61
N MET A 375 17.81 -7.42 -16.80
CA MET A 375 18.56 -6.23 -16.38
C MET A 375 18.39 -5.89 -14.90
N PRO A 376 19.43 -5.30 -14.28
CA PRO A 376 19.27 -4.69 -12.95
C PRO A 376 18.41 -3.43 -13.05
N LEU A 377 17.69 -3.14 -11.99
CA LEU A 377 16.83 -1.96 -11.90
C LEU A 377 17.59 -0.63 -12.03
N THR A 378 18.87 -0.61 -11.70
CA THR A 378 19.73 0.58 -11.86
C THR A 378 19.81 1.06 -13.30
N HIS A 379 19.65 0.16 -14.28
CA HIS A 379 19.74 0.47 -15.71
C HIS A 379 18.44 1.07 -16.31
N ILE A 380 17.39 1.22 -15.50
CA ILE A 380 16.13 1.83 -15.97
C ILE A 380 16.21 3.35 -16.11
N ARG A 381 17.18 4.00 -15.41
CA ARG A 381 17.30 5.46 -15.42
C ARG A 381 17.65 5.98 -16.82
N GLY A 382 16.90 6.99 -17.27
CA GLY A 382 17.10 7.60 -18.61
C GLY A 382 16.51 6.79 -19.78
N ARG A 383 15.90 5.62 -19.55
CA ARG A 383 15.23 4.83 -20.59
C ARG A 383 13.72 5.10 -20.59
N SER A 384 13.12 5.05 -21.75
CA SER A 384 11.67 4.90 -21.95
C SER A 384 11.42 3.55 -22.58
N LEU A 385 10.48 2.79 -22.01
CA LEU A 385 10.20 1.41 -22.41
C LEU A 385 8.96 1.44 -23.31
N HIS A 386 9.16 1.33 -24.61
CA HIS A 386 8.10 1.28 -25.62
C HIS A 386 8.01 -0.13 -26.23
N ASP A 387 6.81 -0.52 -26.62
CA ASP A 387 6.54 -1.81 -27.28
C ASP A 387 7.12 -3.01 -26.50
N ALA A 388 7.08 -2.96 -25.18
CA ALA A 388 7.75 -3.91 -24.31
C ALA A 388 6.78 -4.57 -23.31
N PHE A 389 6.96 -5.88 -23.11
CA PHE A 389 6.37 -6.60 -22.00
C PHE A 389 7.38 -6.60 -20.85
N VAL A 390 7.13 -5.81 -19.82
CA VAL A 390 8.06 -5.56 -18.72
C VAL A 390 7.65 -6.37 -17.51
N ILE A 391 8.58 -7.12 -16.94
CA ILE A 391 8.39 -7.90 -15.70
C ILE A 391 9.30 -7.32 -14.64
N VAL A 392 8.74 -6.93 -13.51
CA VAL A 392 9.48 -6.59 -12.29
C VAL A 392 9.33 -7.75 -11.33
N ASP A 393 10.34 -8.62 -11.29
CA ASP A 393 10.33 -9.80 -10.45
C ASP A 393 10.83 -9.44 -9.04
N GLU A 394 10.32 -10.12 -7.99
CA GLU A 394 10.62 -9.84 -6.57
C GLU A 394 10.34 -8.37 -6.16
N ALA A 395 9.25 -7.81 -6.68
CA ALA A 395 8.92 -6.39 -6.51
C ALA A 395 8.62 -5.99 -5.05
N GLN A 396 8.36 -6.94 -4.14
CA GLN A 396 8.20 -6.69 -2.69
C GLN A 396 9.47 -6.13 -2.04
N SER A 397 10.62 -6.33 -2.68
CA SER A 397 11.90 -5.81 -2.19
C SER A 397 12.14 -4.34 -2.60
N LEU A 398 11.19 -3.71 -3.32
CA LEU A 398 11.31 -2.36 -3.83
C LEU A 398 10.56 -1.35 -2.97
N GLU A 399 11.25 -0.26 -2.65
CA GLU A 399 10.61 0.91 -2.06
C GLU A 399 9.64 1.57 -3.06
N LYS A 400 8.59 2.20 -2.53
CA LYS A 400 7.56 2.91 -3.31
C LYS A 400 8.14 3.83 -4.38
N ASN A 401 9.17 4.61 -4.07
CA ASN A 401 9.77 5.58 -5.00
C ASN A 401 10.52 4.90 -6.16
N VAL A 402 11.14 3.75 -5.90
CA VAL A 402 11.81 2.95 -6.93
C VAL A 402 10.78 2.37 -7.88
N LEU A 403 9.72 1.76 -7.33
CA LEU A 403 8.64 1.19 -8.12
C LEU A 403 7.91 2.25 -8.97
N LEU A 404 7.63 3.42 -8.41
CA LEU A 404 7.07 4.56 -9.15
C LEU A 404 8.01 5.02 -10.28
N THR A 405 9.33 5.00 -10.05
CA THR A 405 10.31 5.33 -11.09
C THR A 405 10.22 4.34 -12.24
N VAL A 406 10.12 3.04 -11.96
CA VAL A 406 9.95 2.00 -12.99
C VAL A 406 8.67 2.24 -13.77
N MET A 407 7.54 2.38 -13.08
CA MET A 407 6.22 2.54 -13.70
C MET A 407 6.13 3.82 -14.55
N SER A 408 6.77 4.90 -14.14
CA SER A 408 6.81 6.16 -14.90
C SER A 408 7.66 6.10 -16.19
N ARG A 409 8.40 5.03 -16.41
CA ARG A 409 9.17 4.78 -17.64
C ARG A 409 8.42 3.99 -18.70
N MET A 410 7.22 3.49 -18.35
CA MET A 410 6.39 2.78 -19.30
C MET A 410 5.95 3.73 -20.42
N GLY A 411 6.30 3.37 -21.65
CA GLY A 411 5.95 4.10 -22.85
C GLY A 411 4.72 3.51 -23.56
N GLN A 412 4.50 3.97 -24.79
CA GLN A 412 3.39 3.48 -25.60
C GLN A 412 3.51 1.98 -25.87
N ASN A 413 2.37 1.31 -25.95
CA ASN A 413 2.24 -0.11 -26.25
C ASN A 413 3.10 -1.01 -25.36
N SER A 414 3.16 -0.68 -24.06
CA SER A 414 3.90 -1.49 -23.09
C SER A 414 2.99 -1.94 -21.95
N LYS A 415 3.26 -3.16 -21.48
CA LYS A 415 2.60 -3.77 -20.31
C LYS A 415 3.63 -3.99 -19.23
N ILE A 416 3.25 -3.78 -17.96
CA ILE A 416 4.09 -4.08 -16.81
C ILE A 416 3.44 -5.13 -15.91
N VAL A 417 4.23 -6.12 -15.53
CA VAL A 417 3.85 -7.18 -14.60
C VAL A 417 4.74 -7.10 -13.37
N LEU A 418 4.12 -7.04 -12.20
CA LEU A 418 4.80 -6.98 -10.90
C LEU A 418 4.58 -8.32 -10.21
N THR A 419 5.62 -9.15 -10.08
CA THR A 419 5.54 -10.39 -9.29
C THR A 419 6.11 -10.14 -7.90
N HIS A 420 5.43 -10.60 -6.86
CA HIS A 420 5.85 -10.32 -5.49
C HIS A 420 5.42 -11.40 -4.49
N ASP A 421 6.19 -11.51 -3.42
CA ASP A 421 5.88 -12.33 -2.25
C ASP A 421 6.06 -11.49 -0.98
N VAL A 422 4.96 -11.05 -0.38
CA VAL A 422 5.01 -10.18 0.80
C VAL A 422 5.56 -10.88 2.06
N ALA A 423 5.59 -12.21 2.06
CA ALA A 423 6.19 -13.00 3.14
C ALA A 423 7.72 -13.09 3.01
N GLN A 424 8.27 -12.95 1.79
CA GLN A 424 9.71 -13.01 1.51
C GLN A 424 10.25 -11.61 1.22
N ARG A 425 10.66 -10.89 2.25
CA ARG A 425 11.27 -9.56 2.11
C ARG A 425 12.74 -9.61 2.45
N ASP A 426 13.58 -9.69 1.43
CA ASP A 426 15.05 -9.64 1.60
C ASP A 426 15.53 -8.24 2.01
N ASN A 427 14.78 -7.20 1.64
CA ASN A 427 15.07 -5.84 2.03
C ASN A 427 14.26 -5.44 3.27
N LEU A 428 14.85 -5.60 4.45
CA LEU A 428 14.25 -5.25 5.75
C LEU A 428 13.90 -3.75 5.87
N ARG A 429 14.50 -2.89 5.02
CA ARG A 429 14.23 -1.44 4.98
C ARG A 429 12.88 -1.11 4.37
N VAL A 430 12.34 -1.99 3.52
CA VAL A 430 11.05 -1.77 2.82
C VAL A 430 9.83 -1.91 3.74
N GLY A 431 9.95 -2.59 4.88
CA GLY A 431 8.85 -3.02 5.74
C GLY A 431 7.67 -2.07 5.95
N ARG A 432 7.92 -0.76 6.12
CA ARG A 432 6.89 0.27 6.29
C ARG A 432 6.58 1.07 5.01
N HIS A 433 7.48 1.02 4.02
CA HIS A 433 7.35 1.74 2.73
C HIS A 433 7.07 0.77 1.58
N ASP A 434 6.22 -0.21 1.83
CA ASP A 434 5.85 -1.24 0.86
C ASP A 434 5.32 -0.64 -0.44
N GLY A 435 6.17 -0.66 -1.46
CA GLY A 435 5.83 -0.13 -2.78
C GLY A 435 4.70 -0.90 -3.43
N ILE A 436 4.66 -2.21 -3.24
CA ILE A 436 3.63 -3.09 -3.83
C ILE A 436 2.28 -2.86 -3.17
N ALA A 437 2.19 -2.85 -1.84
CA ALA A 437 0.93 -2.57 -1.15
C ALA A 437 0.39 -1.19 -1.54
N ALA A 438 1.28 -0.18 -1.66
CA ALA A 438 0.90 1.16 -2.12
C ALA A 438 0.33 1.15 -3.55
N VAL A 439 0.93 0.40 -4.48
CA VAL A 439 0.45 0.29 -5.87
C VAL A 439 -0.89 -0.41 -5.91
N VAL A 440 -1.03 -1.55 -5.22
CA VAL A 440 -2.28 -2.33 -5.21
C VAL A 440 -3.43 -1.51 -4.65
N GLU A 441 -3.28 -0.89 -3.48
CA GLU A 441 -4.35 -0.12 -2.85
C GLU A 441 -4.68 1.17 -3.61
N THR A 442 -3.69 1.84 -4.21
CA THR A 442 -3.92 3.09 -4.96
C THR A 442 -4.57 2.84 -6.31
N LEU A 443 -4.21 1.76 -7.01
CA LEU A 443 -4.71 1.46 -8.35
C LEU A 443 -5.92 0.52 -8.36
N LYS A 444 -6.30 -0.03 -7.22
CA LYS A 444 -7.47 -0.88 -7.04
C LYS A 444 -8.73 -0.29 -7.70
N GLY A 445 -9.34 -1.06 -8.60
CA GLY A 445 -10.53 -0.64 -9.34
C GLY A 445 -10.26 0.23 -10.58
N HIS A 446 -9.00 0.59 -10.87
CA HIS A 446 -8.67 1.29 -12.11
C HIS A 446 -8.71 0.31 -13.30
N PRO A 447 -9.33 0.64 -14.45
CA PRO A 447 -9.47 -0.28 -15.58
C PRO A 447 -8.15 -0.81 -16.15
N LEU A 448 -7.07 -0.02 -16.10
CA LEU A 448 -5.73 -0.44 -16.55
C LEU A 448 -4.99 -1.33 -15.55
N PHE A 449 -5.53 -1.58 -14.36
CA PHE A 449 -4.86 -2.31 -13.29
C PHE A 449 -5.62 -3.59 -12.94
N GLY A 450 -4.90 -4.70 -12.82
CA GLY A 450 -5.39 -5.96 -12.28
C GLY A 450 -4.45 -6.52 -11.22
N HIS A 451 -5.00 -7.15 -10.20
CA HIS A 451 -4.25 -7.80 -9.13
C HIS A 451 -4.81 -9.19 -8.85
N ILE A 452 -3.93 -10.16 -8.67
CA ILE A 452 -4.29 -11.53 -8.23
C ILE A 452 -3.25 -12.01 -7.23
N THR A 453 -3.72 -12.57 -6.12
CA THR A 453 -2.90 -13.31 -5.17
C THR A 453 -3.07 -14.81 -5.38
N LEU A 454 -1.99 -15.50 -5.72
CA LEU A 454 -1.96 -16.95 -5.88
C LEU A 454 -1.80 -17.60 -4.51
N THR A 455 -2.73 -18.48 -4.14
CA THR A 455 -2.76 -19.11 -2.82
C THR A 455 -2.16 -20.51 -2.80
N ARG A 456 -2.26 -21.26 -3.91
CA ARG A 456 -1.78 -22.64 -3.99
C ARG A 456 -0.32 -22.71 -4.40
N SER A 457 0.50 -23.38 -3.59
CA SER A 457 1.88 -23.70 -3.95
C SER A 457 1.92 -24.95 -4.86
N GLU A 458 2.67 -24.85 -5.95
CA GLU A 458 2.94 -25.95 -6.92
C GLU A 458 4.30 -26.61 -6.64
N ARG A 459 4.89 -26.35 -5.47
CA ARG A 459 6.18 -26.93 -5.03
C ARG A 459 6.07 -28.40 -4.66
N SER A 460 7.25 -29.03 -4.54
CA SER A 460 7.37 -30.39 -4.02
C SER A 460 6.78 -30.50 -2.59
N PRO A 461 6.34 -31.69 -2.18
CA PRO A 461 5.85 -31.92 -0.81
C PRO A 461 6.84 -31.49 0.28
N ILE A 462 8.14 -31.59 0.01
CA ILE A 462 9.20 -31.16 0.93
C ILE A 462 9.18 -29.64 1.12
N ALA A 463 9.12 -28.89 0.03
CA ALA A 463 9.10 -27.44 0.10
C ALA A 463 7.79 -26.91 0.72
N ALA A 464 6.66 -27.56 0.47
CA ALA A 464 5.39 -27.26 1.11
C ALA A 464 5.45 -27.47 2.63
N LEU A 465 5.99 -28.62 3.06
CA LEU A 465 6.16 -28.95 4.49
C LEU A 465 7.06 -27.94 5.22
N VAL A 466 8.19 -27.57 4.60
CA VAL A 466 9.13 -26.60 5.21
C VAL A 466 8.46 -25.23 5.37
N THR A 467 7.73 -24.77 4.35
CA THR A 467 6.99 -23.50 4.40
C THR A 467 5.91 -23.52 5.50
N GLU A 468 5.18 -24.61 5.62
CA GLU A 468 4.11 -24.76 6.63
C GLU A 468 4.66 -24.78 8.07
N LEU A 469 5.79 -25.47 8.30
CA LEU A 469 6.32 -25.66 9.64
C LEU A 469 7.27 -24.56 10.13
N LEU A 470 7.92 -23.83 9.23
CA LEU A 470 8.94 -22.83 9.58
C LEU A 470 8.52 -21.39 9.36
N GLU A 471 7.48 -21.15 8.55
CA GLU A 471 6.91 -19.81 8.27
C GLU A 471 5.53 -19.61 8.95
N GLY A 472 4.98 -20.67 9.61
CA GLY A 472 3.67 -20.67 10.27
C GLY A 472 3.65 -20.05 11.66
#